data_7516bc4d7a808789f67d819bcb2a5a21
#
_entry.id   7516bc4d7a808789f67d819bcb2a5a21
#
_cell.length_a   1.000
_cell.length_b   1.000
_cell.length_c   1.000
_cell.angle_alpha   90.00
_cell.angle_beta   90.00
_cell.angle_gamma   90.00
#
_symmetry.space_group_name_H-M   'P 1'
#
loop_
_entity.id
_entity.type
_entity.pdbx_description
1 polymer ?
#
loop_
_entity_poly.entity_id
_entity_poly.type
_entity_poly.pdbx_seq_one_letter_code
_entity_poly.pdbx_strand_id
1 'polypeptide(L)'
;MSNNMQSISNHTKLIKKMRVYFDNNRYEELALFLKESNCINEFHEDVDLQFYYYCLGSCRYYLDKEYKEALHDLQMALEYTYSPNNHYYTNYEILILSCIGKTYFSMGQVQKAFYYLHESLAALSSVSINENTYLLTRIFYNIATTHALNGTYEEAQIYLEKGIQFANQVHNSYYLSELFYEKAIISHLQRNIEVAIEEMYIASGVAKAVDNQELVALTQEKIDLWKE
;
A
#
# COMPACT_ATOMS: atom_id res chain seq x y z
N MET A 1 -4.03 -20.16 -34.22
CA MET A 1 -2.77 -19.83 -33.48
C MET A 1 -2.56 -18.33 -33.28
N SER A 2 -2.85 -17.46 -34.25
CA SER A 2 -2.63 -15.99 -34.11
C SER A 2 -3.50 -15.32 -33.03
N ASN A 3 -4.76 -15.68 -32.87
CA ASN A 3 -5.67 -15.09 -31.89
C ASN A 3 -5.24 -15.35 -30.41
N ASN A 4 -4.72 -16.54 -30.09
CA ASN A 4 -4.24 -16.85 -28.75
C ASN A 4 -2.96 -16.06 -28.38
N MET A 5 -2.03 -15.89 -29.31
CA MET A 5 -0.81 -15.09 -29.07
C MET A 5 -1.15 -13.60 -28.87
N GLN A 6 -2.13 -13.09 -29.60
CA GLN A 6 -2.55 -11.68 -29.49
C GLN A 6 -3.30 -11.42 -28.18
N SER A 7 -4.14 -12.37 -27.71
CA SER A 7 -4.82 -12.32 -26.42
C SER A 7 -3.83 -12.35 -25.26
N ILE A 8 -2.87 -13.28 -25.23
CA ILE A 8 -1.82 -13.37 -24.20
C ILE A 8 -0.99 -12.08 -24.15
N SER A 9 -0.64 -11.51 -25.31
CA SER A 9 0.09 -10.24 -25.38
C SER A 9 -0.72 -9.06 -24.82
N ASN A 10 -2.04 -9.04 -25.03
CA ASN A 10 -2.92 -7.99 -24.53
C ASN A 10 -3.08 -8.09 -23.00
N HIS A 11 -3.41 -9.26 -22.49
CA HIS A 11 -3.52 -9.56 -21.07
C HIS A 11 -2.26 -9.10 -20.29
N THR A 12 -1.07 -9.53 -20.72
CA THR A 12 0.20 -9.15 -20.07
C THR A 12 0.42 -7.63 -20.06
N LYS A 13 0.01 -6.93 -21.12
CA LYS A 13 0.09 -5.46 -21.18
C LYS A 13 -0.86 -4.79 -20.18
N LEU A 14 -2.08 -5.31 -20.03
CA LEU A 14 -3.06 -4.78 -19.08
C LEU A 14 -2.54 -4.89 -17.64
N ILE A 15 -2.13 -6.09 -17.23
CA ILE A 15 -1.57 -6.31 -15.88
C ILE A 15 -0.33 -5.44 -15.63
N LYS A 16 0.59 -5.36 -16.58
CA LYS A 16 1.78 -4.51 -16.44
C LYS A 16 1.42 -3.03 -16.28
N LYS A 17 0.44 -2.54 -17.01
CA LYS A 17 0.00 -1.14 -16.92
C LYS A 17 -0.69 -0.86 -15.58
N MET A 18 -1.55 -1.77 -15.10
CA MET A 18 -2.14 -1.68 -13.77
C MET A 18 -1.07 -1.61 -12.68
N ARG A 19 -0.05 -2.49 -12.74
CA ARG A 19 1.07 -2.48 -11.78
C ARG A 19 1.82 -1.15 -11.78
N VAL A 20 2.15 -0.62 -12.96
CA VAL A 20 2.85 0.67 -13.07
C VAL A 20 2.07 1.80 -12.37
N TYR A 21 0.77 1.88 -12.55
CA TYR A 21 -0.04 2.88 -11.86
C TYR A 21 -0.14 2.60 -10.36
N PHE A 22 -0.42 1.36 -10.00
CA PHE A 22 -0.64 0.94 -8.62
C PHE A 22 0.61 1.10 -7.74
N ASP A 23 1.78 0.62 -8.22
CA ASP A 23 3.04 0.65 -7.47
C ASP A 23 3.57 2.08 -7.27
N ASN A 24 3.14 3.02 -8.12
CA ASN A 24 3.47 4.44 -8.01
C ASN A 24 2.37 5.27 -7.36
N ASN A 25 1.37 4.65 -6.71
CA ASN A 25 0.22 5.30 -6.06
C ASN A 25 -0.61 6.22 -6.99
N ARG A 26 -0.52 6.03 -8.31
CA ARG A 26 -1.23 6.80 -9.33
C ARG A 26 -2.67 6.29 -9.45
N TYR A 27 -3.45 6.49 -8.38
CA TYR A 27 -4.79 5.92 -8.28
C TYR A 27 -5.79 6.55 -9.26
N GLU A 28 -5.66 7.83 -9.60
CA GLU A 28 -6.54 8.51 -10.57
C GLU A 28 -6.39 7.89 -11.96
N GLU A 29 -5.16 7.73 -12.44
CA GLU A 29 -4.91 7.10 -13.73
C GLU A 29 -5.26 5.62 -13.72
N LEU A 30 -5.07 4.94 -12.58
CA LEU A 30 -5.48 3.55 -12.41
C LEU A 30 -7.00 3.43 -12.51
N ALA A 31 -7.77 4.25 -11.79
CA ALA A 31 -9.23 4.22 -11.81
C ALA A 31 -9.78 4.49 -13.22
N LEU A 32 -9.23 5.50 -13.91
CA LEU A 32 -9.59 5.80 -15.30
C LEU A 32 -9.27 4.60 -16.21
N PHE A 33 -8.09 4.02 -16.06
CA PHE A 33 -7.68 2.86 -16.84
C PHE A 33 -8.58 1.65 -16.62
N LEU A 34 -8.92 1.32 -15.37
CA LEU A 34 -9.81 0.20 -15.04
C LEU A 34 -11.20 0.39 -15.68
N LYS A 35 -11.71 1.62 -15.67
CA LYS A 35 -13.00 1.97 -16.26
C LYS A 35 -12.99 1.90 -17.80
N GLU A 36 -11.99 2.49 -18.43
CA GLU A 36 -11.94 2.63 -19.91
C GLU A 36 -11.53 1.33 -20.61
N SER A 37 -10.58 0.59 -20.03
CA SER A 37 -10.04 -0.61 -20.68
C SER A 37 -10.97 -1.80 -20.66
N ASN A 38 -12.00 -1.78 -19.78
CA ASN A 38 -12.89 -2.93 -19.54
C ASN A 38 -12.12 -4.24 -19.32
N CYS A 39 -10.94 -4.12 -18.70
CA CYS A 39 -9.92 -5.18 -18.61
C CYS A 39 -10.42 -6.41 -17.82
N ILE A 40 -11.43 -6.28 -16.99
CA ILE A 40 -12.00 -7.40 -16.23
C ILE A 40 -12.45 -8.55 -17.15
N ASN A 41 -12.92 -8.23 -18.36
CA ASN A 41 -13.37 -9.26 -19.32
C ASN A 41 -12.21 -10.07 -19.91
N GLU A 42 -10.99 -9.61 -19.76
CA GLU A 42 -9.78 -10.29 -20.23
C GLU A 42 -9.14 -11.16 -19.14
N PHE A 43 -9.63 -11.05 -17.87
CA PHE A 43 -9.08 -11.76 -16.73
C PHE A 43 -9.92 -13.02 -16.42
N HIS A 44 -9.28 -14.17 -16.45
CA HIS A 44 -9.89 -15.47 -16.26
C HIS A 44 -9.20 -16.28 -15.14
N GLU A 45 -7.99 -15.87 -14.75
CA GLU A 45 -7.23 -16.50 -13.67
C GLU A 45 -7.53 -15.80 -12.34
N ASP A 46 -7.67 -16.57 -11.27
CA ASP A 46 -7.98 -16.05 -9.93
C ASP A 46 -6.97 -15.00 -9.46
N VAL A 47 -5.69 -15.17 -9.80
CA VAL A 47 -4.63 -14.20 -9.45
C VAL A 47 -4.78 -12.85 -10.15
N ASP A 48 -5.33 -12.83 -11.36
CA ASP A 48 -5.58 -11.59 -12.09
C ASP A 48 -6.81 -10.87 -11.56
N LEU A 49 -7.86 -11.62 -11.25
CA LEU A 49 -9.08 -11.11 -10.61
C LEU A 49 -8.77 -10.60 -9.20
N GLN A 50 -7.94 -11.31 -8.43
CA GLN A 50 -7.44 -10.81 -7.15
C GLN A 50 -6.78 -9.44 -7.32
N PHE A 51 -5.83 -9.32 -8.26
CA PHE A 51 -5.12 -8.06 -8.46
C PHE A 51 -6.03 -6.95 -8.97
N TYR A 52 -6.99 -7.26 -9.86
CA TYR A 52 -7.98 -6.31 -10.33
C TYR A 52 -8.82 -5.73 -9.19
N TYR A 53 -9.42 -6.58 -8.36
CA TYR A 53 -10.25 -6.13 -7.24
C TYR A 53 -9.43 -5.44 -6.15
N TYR A 54 -8.17 -5.83 -5.95
CA TYR A 54 -7.26 -5.12 -5.06
C TYR A 54 -6.99 -3.69 -5.56
N CYS A 55 -6.76 -3.52 -6.86
CA CYS A 55 -6.62 -2.20 -7.47
C CYS A 55 -7.90 -1.37 -7.34
N LEU A 56 -9.06 -1.96 -7.65
CA LEU A 56 -10.37 -1.28 -7.61
C LEU A 56 -10.70 -0.82 -6.19
N GLY A 57 -10.57 -1.71 -5.20
CA GLY A 57 -10.79 -1.38 -3.79
C GLY A 57 -9.84 -0.31 -3.28
N SER A 58 -8.58 -0.32 -3.73
CA SER A 58 -7.62 0.73 -3.39
C SER A 58 -8.00 2.08 -4.00
N CYS A 59 -8.44 2.13 -5.26
CA CYS A 59 -8.92 3.37 -5.87
C CYS A 59 -10.12 3.94 -5.10
N ARG A 60 -11.12 3.13 -4.79
CA ARG A 60 -12.29 3.56 -3.99
C ARG A 60 -11.91 4.07 -2.61
N TYR A 61 -10.92 3.43 -1.98
CA TYR A 61 -10.43 3.87 -0.68
C TYR A 61 -9.76 5.25 -0.74
N TYR A 62 -8.84 5.45 -1.68
CA TYR A 62 -8.00 6.66 -1.70
C TYR A 62 -8.67 7.84 -2.40
N LEU A 63 -9.41 7.62 -3.50
CA LEU A 63 -10.02 8.69 -4.28
C LEU A 63 -11.42 9.06 -3.76
N ASP A 64 -12.30 8.05 -3.70
CA ASP A 64 -13.72 8.28 -3.51
C ASP A 64 -14.10 8.28 -2.03
N LYS A 65 -13.24 7.69 -1.15
CA LYS A 65 -13.53 7.44 0.27
C LYS A 65 -14.80 6.60 0.48
N GLU A 66 -15.14 5.79 -0.50
CA GLU A 66 -16.24 4.82 -0.49
C GLU A 66 -15.80 3.56 0.26
N TYR A 67 -15.64 3.69 1.59
CA TYR A 67 -15.01 2.64 2.41
C TYR A 67 -15.77 1.32 2.43
N LYS A 68 -17.10 1.32 2.28
CA LYS A 68 -17.91 0.09 2.24
C LYS A 68 -17.67 -0.68 0.94
N GLU A 69 -17.69 0.04 -0.17
CA GLU A 69 -17.44 -0.49 -1.50
C GLU A 69 -15.98 -0.93 -1.64
N ALA A 70 -15.04 -0.13 -1.11
CA ALA A 70 -13.63 -0.49 -1.03
C ALA A 70 -13.42 -1.79 -0.24
N LEU A 71 -14.09 -1.92 0.93
CA LEU A 71 -14.04 -3.14 1.74
C LEU A 71 -14.58 -4.36 0.98
N HIS A 72 -15.71 -4.19 0.28
CA HIS A 72 -16.30 -5.26 -0.54
C HIS A 72 -15.31 -5.73 -1.61
N ASP A 73 -14.71 -4.81 -2.37
CA ASP A 73 -13.73 -5.18 -3.41
C ASP A 73 -12.48 -5.84 -2.83
N LEU A 74 -11.97 -5.34 -1.70
CA LEU A 74 -10.82 -5.96 -1.04
C LEU A 74 -11.13 -7.37 -0.52
N GLN A 75 -12.35 -7.61 -0.03
CA GLN A 75 -12.80 -8.94 0.37
C GLN A 75 -12.93 -9.86 -0.84
N MET A 76 -13.53 -9.41 -1.93
CA MET A 76 -13.55 -10.13 -3.20
C MET A 76 -12.15 -10.48 -3.67
N ALA A 77 -11.21 -9.53 -3.61
CA ALA A 77 -9.81 -9.78 -3.97
C ALA A 77 -9.19 -10.90 -3.12
N LEU A 78 -9.48 -10.94 -1.81
CA LEU A 78 -8.97 -11.99 -0.94
C LEU A 78 -9.59 -13.35 -1.28
N GLU A 79 -10.91 -13.41 -1.52
CA GLU A 79 -11.64 -14.64 -1.77
C GLU A 79 -11.19 -15.39 -3.03
N TYR A 80 -10.66 -14.69 -4.04
CA TYR A 80 -10.23 -15.33 -5.28
C TYR A 80 -9.10 -16.35 -5.10
N THR A 81 -8.17 -16.09 -4.19
CA THR A 81 -6.98 -16.96 -4.02
C THR A 81 -6.88 -17.55 -2.61
N TYR A 82 -7.51 -16.92 -1.61
CA TYR A 82 -7.43 -17.39 -0.24
C TYR A 82 -8.19 -18.70 -0.03
N SER A 83 -7.50 -19.69 0.54
CA SER A 83 -8.10 -20.94 0.97
C SER A 83 -7.83 -21.17 2.47
N PRO A 84 -8.87 -21.36 3.30
CA PRO A 84 -8.70 -21.65 4.73
C PRO A 84 -7.85 -22.91 5.02
N ASN A 85 -7.74 -23.82 4.05
CA ASN A 85 -6.95 -25.03 4.14
C ASN A 85 -5.48 -24.82 3.74
N ASN A 86 -5.13 -23.63 3.23
CA ASN A 86 -3.76 -23.30 2.88
C ASN A 86 -3.08 -22.65 4.09
N HIS A 87 -1.95 -23.21 4.53
CA HIS A 87 -1.24 -22.72 5.71
C HIS A 87 -0.36 -21.49 5.43
N TYR A 88 -0.30 -21.03 4.18
CA TYR A 88 0.58 -19.94 3.77
C TYR A 88 -0.19 -18.92 2.95
N TYR A 89 -0.06 -17.67 3.35
CA TYR A 89 -0.56 -16.54 2.57
C TYR A 89 0.42 -16.16 1.45
N THR A 90 -0.10 -15.76 0.31
CA THR A 90 0.67 -15.09 -0.74
C THR A 90 0.98 -13.64 -0.33
N ASN A 91 1.97 -13.01 -0.96
CA ASN A 91 2.31 -11.60 -0.70
C ASN A 91 1.08 -10.67 -0.91
N TYR A 92 0.29 -10.93 -1.94
CA TYR A 92 -0.92 -10.12 -2.19
C TYR A 92 -2.01 -10.34 -1.15
N GLU A 93 -2.24 -11.56 -0.70
CA GLU A 93 -3.22 -11.83 0.36
C GLU A 93 -2.86 -11.09 1.64
N ILE A 94 -1.57 -11.08 2.02
CA ILE A 94 -1.08 -10.35 3.20
C ILE A 94 -1.27 -8.83 3.03
N LEU A 95 -0.98 -8.29 1.85
CA LEU A 95 -1.22 -6.88 1.53
C LEU A 95 -2.71 -6.52 1.60
N ILE A 96 -3.56 -7.35 1.03
CA ILE A 96 -5.02 -7.17 1.03
C ILE A 96 -5.55 -7.17 2.47
N LEU A 97 -5.10 -8.12 3.32
CA LEU A 97 -5.46 -8.14 4.75
C LEU A 97 -5.13 -6.80 5.43
N SER A 98 -3.94 -6.24 5.19
CA SER A 98 -3.56 -4.95 5.76
C SER A 98 -4.44 -3.79 5.26
N CYS A 99 -4.84 -3.82 3.98
CA CYS A 99 -5.75 -2.83 3.40
C CYS A 99 -7.18 -2.96 3.96
N ILE A 100 -7.66 -4.19 4.17
CA ILE A 100 -8.94 -4.46 4.84
C ILE A 100 -8.91 -3.86 6.26
N GLY A 101 -7.83 -4.08 7.01
CA GLY A 101 -7.65 -3.51 8.34
C GLY A 101 -7.72 -1.98 8.32
N LYS A 102 -6.98 -1.33 7.42
CA LYS A 102 -7.00 0.11 7.25
C LYS A 102 -8.41 0.63 6.88
N THR A 103 -9.12 -0.11 6.02
CA THR A 103 -10.48 0.26 5.61
C THR A 103 -11.46 0.16 6.78
N TYR A 104 -11.38 -0.88 7.61
CA TYR A 104 -12.17 -0.97 8.83
C TYR A 104 -11.91 0.18 9.78
N PHE A 105 -10.65 0.63 9.90
CA PHE A 105 -10.32 1.80 10.72
C PHE A 105 -11.03 3.06 10.22
N SER A 106 -10.99 3.31 8.91
CA SER A 106 -11.67 4.46 8.28
C SER A 106 -13.21 4.42 8.44
N MET A 107 -13.77 3.21 8.67
CA MET A 107 -15.18 3.01 9.01
C MET A 107 -15.48 3.12 10.51
N GLY A 108 -14.51 3.47 11.35
CA GLY A 108 -14.63 3.54 12.81
C GLY A 108 -14.67 2.19 13.53
N GLN A 109 -14.41 1.08 12.83
CA GLN A 109 -14.42 -0.28 13.39
C GLN A 109 -13.02 -0.67 13.89
N VAL A 110 -12.53 0.03 14.91
CA VAL A 110 -11.14 -0.02 15.39
C VAL A 110 -10.71 -1.44 15.79
N GLN A 111 -11.56 -2.20 16.45
CA GLN A 111 -11.22 -3.57 16.87
C GLN A 111 -10.96 -4.50 15.67
N LYS A 112 -11.83 -4.43 14.65
CA LYS A 112 -11.63 -5.20 13.41
C LYS A 112 -10.41 -4.73 12.64
N ALA A 113 -10.15 -3.42 12.63
CA ALA A 113 -8.98 -2.85 12.00
C ALA A 113 -7.70 -3.50 12.52
N PHE A 114 -7.49 -3.45 13.84
CA PHE A 114 -6.30 -4.04 14.45
C PHE A 114 -6.25 -5.57 14.33
N TYR A 115 -7.40 -6.26 14.35
CA TYR A 115 -7.44 -7.69 14.07
C TYR A 115 -6.82 -8.02 12.70
N TYR A 116 -7.29 -7.40 11.61
CA TYR A 116 -6.77 -7.66 10.27
C TYR A 116 -5.33 -7.18 10.07
N LEU A 117 -4.94 -6.06 10.69
CA LEU A 117 -3.56 -5.58 10.65
C LEU A 117 -2.60 -6.57 11.35
N HIS A 118 -3.00 -7.13 12.50
CA HIS A 118 -2.21 -8.14 13.20
C HIS A 118 -2.15 -9.47 12.44
N GLU A 119 -3.24 -9.89 11.80
CA GLU A 119 -3.25 -11.07 10.92
C GLU A 119 -2.23 -10.88 9.78
N SER A 120 -2.24 -9.72 9.11
CA SER A 120 -1.27 -9.43 8.04
C SER A 120 0.18 -9.47 8.54
N LEU A 121 0.43 -8.93 9.73
CA LEU A 121 1.76 -8.92 10.34
C LEU A 121 2.22 -10.32 10.76
N ALA A 122 1.32 -11.14 11.32
CA ALA A 122 1.61 -12.52 11.70
C ALA A 122 1.94 -13.36 10.45
N ALA A 123 1.16 -13.20 9.38
CA ALA A 123 1.39 -13.88 8.11
C ALA A 123 2.74 -13.51 7.47
N LEU A 124 3.21 -12.27 7.66
CA LEU A 124 4.51 -11.81 7.16
C LEU A 124 5.67 -12.68 7.66
N SER A 125 5.60 -13.21 8.88
CA SER A 125 6.65 -14.05 9.46
C SER A 125 6.84 -15.40 8.74
N SER A 126 5.85 -15.85 7.96
CA SER A 126 5.86 -17.11 7.21
C SER A 126 6.30 -16.96 5.75
N VAL A 127 6.52 -15.73 5.28
CA VAL A 127 6.86 -15.46 3.88
C VAL A 127 8.33 -15.74 3.60
N SER A 128 8.60 -16.51 2.56
CA SER A 128 9.96 -16.65 2.01
C SER A 128 10.34 -15.41 1.21
N ILE A 129 11.56 -14.91 1.41
CA ILE A 129 12.06 -13.75 0.64
C ILE A 129 12.17 -14.14 -0.83
N ASN A 130 11.49 -13.39 -1.68
CA ASN A 130 11.49 -13.49 -3.13
C ASN A 130 11.47 -12.11 -3.79
N GLU A 131 11.44 -12.04 -5.11
CA GLU A 131 11.49 -10.79 -5.88
C GLU A 131 10.34 -9.79 -5.58
N ASN A 132 9.20 -10.28 -5.06
CA ASN A 132 8.03 -9.44 -4.74
C ASN A 132 7.90 -9.13 -3.25
N THR A 133 8.84 -9.58 -2.42
CA THR A 133 8.77 -9.41 -0.95
C THR A 133 8.84 -7.93 -0.55
N TYR A 134 9.49 -7.08 -1.35
CA TYR A 134 9.55 -5.64 -1.09
C TYR A 134 8.17 -4.99 -0.97
N LEU A 135 7.13 -5.51 -1.64
CA LEU A 135 5.76 -5.02 -1.57
C LEU A 135 5.24 -5.02 -0.13
N LEU A 136 5.74 -5.92 0.71
CA LEU A 136 5.30 -6.07 2.09
C LEU A 136 5.72 -4.90 3.00
N THR A 137 6.63 -4.03 2.55
CA THR A 137 6.96 -2.78 3.25
C THR A 137 5.71 -1.93 3.52
N ARG A 138 4.73 -1.96 2.61
CA ARG A 138 3.46 -1.26 2.74
C ARG A 138 2.64 -1.70 3.96
N ILE A 139 2.82 -2.92 4.45
CA ILE A 139 2.11 -3.42 5.66
C ILE A 139 2.49 -2.59 6.87
N PHE A 140 3.79 -2.36 7.06
CA PHE A 140 4.29 -1.54 8.16
C PHE A 140 3.77 -0.10 8.09
N TYR A 141 3.73 0.47 6.89
CA TYR A 141 3.12 1.78 6.66
C TYR A 141 1.63 1.79 7.04
N ASN A 142 0.84 0.80 6.60
CA ASN A 142 -0.58 0.71 6.92
C ASN A 142 -0.83 0.57 8.43
N ILE A 143 -0.03 -0.24 9.13
CA ILE A 143 -0.12 -0.39 10.58
C ILE A 143 0.25 0.91 11.28
N ALA A 144 1.37 1.52 10.90
CA ALA A 144 1.87 2.75 11.50
C ALA A 144 0.89 3.92 11.34
N THR A 145 0.38 4.14 10.13
CA THR A 145 -0.61 5.19 9.87
C THR A 145 -1.91 4.96 10.63
N THR A 146 -2.33 3.70 10.81
CA THR A 146 -3.51 3.38 11.62
C THR A 146 -3.28 3.70 13.10
N HIS A 147 -2.10 3.37 13.65
CA HIS A 147 -1.72 3.75 15.02
C HIS A 147 -1.63 5.27 15.18
N ALA A 148 -1.02 5.98 14.22
CA ALA A 148 -0.92 7.44 14.24
C ALA A 148 -2.31 8.10 14.26
N LEU A 149 -3.22 7.66 13.40
CA LEU A 149 -4.60 8.15 13.34
C LEU A 149 -5.42 7.79 14.60
N ASN A 150 -5.05 6.71 15.28
CA ASN A 150 -5.64 6.32 16.57
C ASN A 150 -5.02 7.07 17.75
N GLY A 151 -4.01 7.92 17.54
CA GLY A 151 -3.31 8.69 18.56
C GLY A 151 -2.27 7.90 19.37
N THR A 152 -1.93 6.69 18.96
CA THR A 152 -0.91 5.82 19.59
C THR A 152 0.42 6.00 18.84
N TYR A 153 1.07 7.17 19.07
CA TYR A 153 2.24 7.61 18.30
C TYR A 153 3.49 6.75 18.57
N GLU A 154 3.66 6.24 19.78
CA GLU A 154 4.79 5.38 20.16
C GLU A 154 4.75 4.08 19.36
N GLU A 155 3.59 3.45 19.27
CA GLU A 155 3.39 2.24 18.47
C GLU A 155 3.57 2.53 16.98
N ALA A 156 3.07 3.67 16.50
CA ALA A 156 3.26 4.09 15.13
C ALA A 156 4.76 4.20 14.78
N GLN A 157 5.56 4.85 15.62
CA GLN A 157 7.01 4.96 15.43
C GLN A 157 7.70 3.60 15.38
N ILE A 158 7.33 2.66 16.25
CA ILE A 158 7.88 1.29 16.26
C ILE A 158 7.64 0.61 14.91
N TYR A 159 6.43 0.75 14.33
CA TYR A 159 6.13 0.14 13.04
C TYR A 159 6.78 0.87 11.87
N LEU A 160 6.94 2.18 11.91
CA LEU A 160 7.71 2.92 10.92
C LEU A 160 9.17 2.46 10.89
N GLU A 161 9.80 2.30 12.04
CA GLU A 161 11.17 1.81 12.13
C GLU A 161 11.31 0.37 11.64
N LYS A 162 10.37 -0.51 11.99
CA LYS A 162 10.34 -1.88 11.45
C LYS A 162 10.18 -1.89 9.93
N GLY A 163 9.35 -1.00 9.37
CA GLY A 163 9.18 -0.84 7.93
C GLY A 163 10.45 -0.38 7.23
N ILE A 164 11.16 0.61 7.80
CA ILE A 164 12.45 1.09 7.29
C ILE A 164 13.50 -0.02 7.35
N GLN A 165 13.58 -0.74 8.47
CA GLN A 165 14.49 -1.88 8.60
C GLN A 165 14.18 -2.98 7.57
N PHE A 166 12.90 -3.30 7.37
CA PHE A 166 12.47 -4.27 6.38
C PHE A 166 12.81 -3.83 4.95
N ALA A 167 12.57 -2.58 4.57
CA ALA A 167 12.95 -2.03 3.26
C ALA A 167 14.46 -2.16 3.02
N ASN A 168 15.27 -1.86 4.04
CA ASN A 168 16.73 -2.01 3.97
C ASN A 168 17.14 -3.49 3.84
N GLN A 169 16.47 -4.41 4.56
CA GLN A 169 16.75 -5.84 4.50
C GLN A 169 16.45 -6.44 3.12
N VAL A 170 15.38 -5.98 2.46
CA VAL A 170 15.02 -6.43 1.11
C VAL A 170 15.69 -5.61 0.00
N HIS A 171 16.54 -4.64 0.37
CA HIS A 171 17.27 -3.77 -0.54
C HIS A 171 16.36 -3.05 -1.56
N ASN A 172 15.23 -2.51 -1.09
CA ASN A 172 14.27 -1.84 -1.96
C ASN A 172 13.72 -0.57 -1.31
N SER A 173 13.51 0.47 -2.12
CA SER A 173 13.00 1.78 -1.67
C SER A 173 11.48 1.92 -1.72
N TYR A 174 10.74 0.87 -2.07
CA TYR A 174 9.28 0.89 -2.12
C TYR A 174 8.70 1.28 -0.76
N TYR A 175 7.85 2.28 -0.71
CA TYR A 175 7.29 2.91 0.49
C TYR A 175 8.29 3.52 1.48
N LEU A 176 9.58 3.59 1.16
CA LEU A 176 10.58 4.14 2.08
C LEU A 176 10.41 5.65 2.30
N SER A 177 10.06 6.39 1.25
CA SER A 177 9.75 7.82 1.33
C SER A 177 8.50 8.11 2.16
N GLU A 178 7.46 7.30 2.00
CA GLU A 178 6.22 7.39 2.75
C GLU A 178 6.42 7.08 4.24
N LEU A 179 7.26 6.09 4.55
CA LEU A 179 7.62 5.76 5.94
C LEU A 179 8.34 6.93 6.63
N PHE A 180 9.32 7.54 5.97
CA PHE A 180 10.01 8.72 6.53
C PHE A 180 9.11 9.95 6.60
N TYR A 181 8.23 10.15 5.62
CA TYR A 181 7.24 11.22 5.66
C TYR A 181 6.34 11.10 6.89
N GLU A 182 5.76 9.92 7.12
CA GLU A 182 4.88 9.69 8.26
C GLU A 182 5.63 9.81 9.59
N LYS A 183 6.89 9.34 9.64
CA LYS A 183 7.75 9.49 10.81
C LYS A 183 7.97 10.96 11.15
N ALA A 184 8.25 11.81 10.16
CA ALA A 184 8.39 13.25 10.31
C ALA A 184 7.09 13.91 10.81
N ILE A 185 5.93 13.50 10.28
CA ILE A 185 4.63 14.00 10.76
C ILE A 185 4.44 13.70 12.25
N ILE A 186 4.74 12.48 12.69
CA ILE A 186 4.61 12.06 14.08
C ILE A 186 5.60 12.84 14.97
N SER A 187 6.87 12.98 14.55
CA SER A 187 7.87 13.76 15.28
C SER A 187 7.43 15.23 15.46
N HIS A 188 6.82 15.82 14.43
CA HIS A 188 6.25 17.16 14.51
C HIS A 188 5.07 17.24 15.50
N LEU A 189 4.14 16.27 15.46
CA LEU A 189 3.00 16.20 16.40
C LEU A 189 3.46 16.05 17.85
N GLN A 190 4.59 15.40 18.08
CA GLN A 190 5.25 15.26 19.38
C GLN A 190 6.12 16.48 19.75
N ARG A 191 6.09 17.55 18.95
CA ARG A 191 6.86 18.81 19.12
C ARG A 191 8.38 18.66 19.00
N ASN A 192 8.86 17.62 18.35
CA ASN A 192 10.27 17.41 18.03
C ASN A 192 10.58 17.99 16.65
N ILE A 193 10.50 19.33 16.53
CA ILE A 193 10.49 20.03 15.24
C ILE A 193 11.80 19.81 14.45
N GLU A 194 12.95 19.88 15.12
CA GLU A 194 14.25 19.67 14.47
C GLU A 194 14.34 18.27 13.84
N VAL A 195 13.97 17.23 14.61
CA VAL A 195 13.93 15.83 14.13
C VAL A 195 12.93 15.67 12.98
N ALA A 196 11.74 16.28 13.10
CA ALA A 196 10.72 16.24 12.06
C ALA A 196 11.23 16.82 10.73
N ILE A 197 11.96 17.94 10.77
CA ILE A 197 12.55 18.56 9.58
C ILE A 197 13.63 17.66 8.97
N GLU A 198 14.51 17.06 9.78
CA GLU A 198 15.54 16.14 9.30
C GLU A 198 14.92 14.91 8.61
N GLU A 199 13.92 14.28 9.24
CA GLU A 199 13.20 13.14 8.70
C GLU A 199 12.45 13.50 7.39
N MET A 200 11.87 14.70 7.33
CA MET A 200 11.19 15.19 6.13
C MET A 200 12.17 15.44 4.97
N TYR A 201 13.41 15.88 5.24
CA TYR A 201 14.46 15.95 4.22
C TYR A 201 14.85 14.57 3.69
N ILE A 202 14.91 13.56 4.56
CA ILE A 202 15.17 12.17 4.13
C ILE A 202 14.03 11.69 3.22
N ALA A 203 12.77 11.89 3.62
CA ALA A 203 11.61 11.56 2.80
C ALA A 203 11.68 12.21 1.42
N SER A 204 11.99 13.51 1.35
CA SER A 204 12.16 14.27 0.11
C SER A 204 13.28 13.70 -0.76
N GLY A 205 14.41 13.35 -0.16
CA GLY A 205 15.56 12.78 -0.87
C GLY A 205 15.24 11.43 -1.49
N VAL A 206 14.58 10.54 -0.76
CA VAL A 206 14.13 9.23 -1.26
C VAL A 206 13.07 9.41 -2.35
N ALA A 207 12.07 10.28 -2.15
CA ALA A 207 11.03 10.56 -3.13
C ALA A 207 11.62 11.07 -4.46
N LYS A 208 12.63 11.96 -4.41
CA LYS A 208 13.37 12.41 -5.60
C LYS A 208 14.09 11.26 -6.30
N ALA A 209 14.71 10.36 -5.55
CA ALA A 209 15.46 9.24 -6.12
C ALA A 209 14.57 8.23 -6.87
N VAL A 210 13.29 8.14 -6.50
CA VAL A 210 12.28 7.25 -7.14
C VAL A 210 11.30 8.00 -8.05
N ASP A 211 11.56 9.27 -8.35
CA ASP A 211 10.75 10.15 -9.22
C ASP A 211 9.29 10.34 -8.75
N ASN A 212 9.05 10.28 -7.43
CA ASN A 212 7.74 10.59 -6.83
C ASN A 212 7.58 12.10 -6.63
N GLN A 213 7.25 12.83 -7.70
CA GLN A 213 7.17 14.29 -7.72
C GLN A 213 6.09 14.85 -6.80
N GLU A 214 4.99 14.13 -6.62
CA GLU A 214 3.89 14.51 -5.72
C GLU A 214 4.40 14.56 -4.27
N LEU A 215 5.06 13.51 -3.81
CA LEU A 215 5.60 13.45 -2.45
C LEU A 215 6.74 14.46 -2.25
N VAL A 216 7.54 14.73 -3.30
CA VAL A 216 8.56 15.80 -3.26
C VAL A 216 7.92 17.17 -2.99
N ALA A 217 6.82 17.49 -3.67
CA ALA A 217 6.09 18.73 -3.45
C ALA A 217 5.50 18.83 -2.04
N LEU A 218 4.86 17.74 -1.57
CA LEU A 218 4.30 17.67 -0.21
C LEU A 218 5.36 17.82 0.88
N THR A 219 6.53 17.18 0.72
CA THR A 219 7.62 17.29 1.69
C THR A 219 8.19 18.72 1.75
N GLN A 220 8.33 19.37 0.58
CA GLN A 220 8.82 20.74 0.54
C GLN A 220 7.86 21.71 1.23
N GLU A 221 6.54 21.59 0.98
CA GLU A 221 5.52 22.40 1.66
C GLU A 221 5.60 22.26 3.18
N LYS A 222 5.77 21.03 3.70
CA LYS A 222 5.89 20.80 5.14
C LYS A 222 7.17 21.38 5.73
N ILE A 223 8.32 21.24 5.03
CA ILE A 223 9.59 21.81 5.47
C ILE A 223 9.50 23.33 5.58
N ASP A 224 8.90 23.97 4.59
CA ASP A 224 8.77 25.43 4.57
C ASP A 224 7.86 25.91 5.72
N LEU A 225 6.72 25.24 5.91
CA LEU A 225 5.77 25.54 6.99
C LEU A 225 6.37 25.35 8.40
N TRP A 226 7.23 24.34 8.60
CA TRP A 226 7.77 24.03 9.93
C TRP A 226 8.99 24.86 10.30
N LYS A 227 9.55 25.63 9.36
CA LYS A 227 10.66 26.57 9.59
C LYS A 227 10.19 27.98 9.92
N GLU A 228 8.92 28.31 9.70
CA GLU A 228 8.29 29.58 10.09
C GLU A 228 7.99 29.63 11.60
#